data_5234d7c7f3122c1fdf0c0842ba24dc4b
#
_entry.id   5234d7c7f3122c1fdf0c0842ba24dc4b
#
_cell.length_a   1.000
_cell.length_b   1.000
_cell.length_c   1.000
_cell.angle_alpha   90.00
_cell.angle_beta   90.00
_cell.angle_gamma   90.00
#
_symmetry.space_group_name_H-M   'P 1'
#
loop_
_entity.id
_entity.type
_entity.pdbx_description
1 polymer ?
#
loop_
_entity_poly.entity_id
_entity_poly.type
_entity_poly.pdbx_seq_one_letter_code
_entity_poly.pdbx_strand_id
1 'polypeptide(L)'
;MSKSLTPSITPKLNLALIITVLITGALAFIQVYAIQSVLPVLMQEFHASAATIGSTVGATILAVALTSPFLGMISDAFGRKAFIVGSVFFIAIPTLALSFVHSINWLWWLRFAQGIAVPGITVVLLAYLGEEFSGNTRIKLMSFYVSGTVLGGFLGRFLMGYLTDFMGWRQAFLIMGIISISGAVLVWKNLPASQKFEAKPQISTALITLWHHLHNRYILAACALGFCVLFSLVGCFTYINLYLDQPPYNLSSSQLANIFAVYLIGMIITPLSARLIVKFGTNLTVLIAMSLSILGVLITLMHPLWVIVLALAIMSSGIFITQSSTITYISANVTEGRSLASGLYYMCYYAGGFAGSLLCGHAFESGGWFMTAVVLISVQLLAMLIGGVLMRKKA
;
A
#
# COMPACT_ATOMS: atom_id res chain seq x y z
N MET A 1 20.89 -45.52 -11.17
CA MET A 1 21.11 -44.29 -11.97
C MET A 1 21.20 -43.12 -11.01
N SER A 2 22.42 -42.69 -10.74
CA SER A 2 22.72 -41.59 -9.82
C SER A 2 22.30 -40.27 -10.51
N LYS A 3 21.31 -39.55 -9.97
CA LYS A 3 21.01 -38.17 -10.36
C LYS A 3 22.19 -37.32 -9.87
N SER A 4 23.00 -36.84 -10.83
CA SER A 4 24.03 -35.84 -10.58
C SER A 4 23.36 -34.61 -9.94
N LEU A 5 23.65 -34.39 -8.66
CA LEU A 5 23.31 -33.16 -7.94
C LEU A 5 24.17 -32.03 -8.57
N THR A 6 23.65 -31.36 -9.57
CA THR A 6 24.20 -30.05 -9.97
C THR A 6 24.10 -29.12 -8.75
N PRO A 7 25.22 -28.51 -8.31
CA PRO A 7 25.19 -27.60 -7.18
C PRO A 7 24.24 -26.43 -7.53
N SER A 8 23.20 -26.25 -6.73
CA SER A 8 22.30 -25.10 -6.84
C SER A 8 23.13 -23.83 -6.56
N ILE A 9 23.55 -23.14 -7.62
CA ILE A 9 24.23 -21.85 -7.49
C ILE A 9 23.18 -20.86 -6.99
N THR A 10 23.04 -20.74 -5.66
CA THR A 10 22.26 -19.65 -5.09
C THR A 10 22.88 -18.35 -5.59
N PRO A 11 22.11 -17.45 -6.24
CA PRO A 11 22.62 -16.18 -6.72
C PRO A 11 23.27 -15.43 -5.56
N LYS A 12 24.55 -15.08 -5.72
CA LYS A 12 25.26 -14.30 -4.68
C LYS A 12 24.61 -12.94 -4.53
N LEU A 13 24.43 -12.50 -3.28
CA LEU A 13 23.98 -11.13 -2.99
C LEU A 13 24.98 -10.15 -3.61
N ASN A 14 24.55 -9.43 -4.62
CA ASN A 14 25.30 -8.35 -5.26
C ASN A 14 24.49 -7.06 -5.27
N LEU A 15 25.17 -5.94 -5.50
CA LEU A 15 24.52 -4.62 -5.51
C LEU A 15 23.42 -4.52 -6.57
N ALA A 16 23.60 -5.12 -7.74
CA ALA A 16 22.62 -5.11 -8.83
C ALA A 16 21.32 -5.78 -8.42
N LEU A 17 21.36 -6.92 -7.72
CA LEU A 17 20.17 -7.61 -7.21
C LEU A 17 19.45 -6.78 -6.13
N ILE A 18 20.21 -6.17 -5.21
CA ILE A 18 19.65 -5.30 -4.16
C ILE A 18 18.89 -4.13 -4.81
N ILE A 19 19.51 -3.43 -5.74
CA ILE A 19 18.91 -2.30 -6.45
C ILE A 19 17.69 -2.77 -7.24
N THR A 20 17.76 -3.92 -7.91
CA THR A 20 16.62 -4.47 -8.67
C THR A 20 15.43 -4.77 -7.77
N VAL A 21 15.63 -5.40 -6.62
CA VAL A 21 14.56 -5.70 -5.66
C VAL A 21 13.95 -4.42 -5.10
N LEU A 22 14.79 -3.44 -4.73
CA LEU A 22 14.32 -2.14 -4.23
C LEU A 22 13.50 -1.41 -5.30
N ILE A 23 13.99 -1.34 -6.54
CA ILE A 23 13.29 -0.69 -7.67
C ILE A 23 11.99 -1.42 -7.99
N THR A 24 11.99 -2.76 -7.98
CA THR A 24 10.75 -3.54 -8.24
C THR A 24 9.67 -3.21 -7.21
N GLY A 25 10.02 -3.14 -5.93
CA GLY A 25 9.11 -2.69 -4.88
C GLY A 25 8.63 -1.24 -5.09
N ALA A 26 9.53 -0.35 -5.49
CA ALA A 26 9.20 1.04 -5.74
C ALA A 26 8.24 1.20 -6.94
N LEU A 27 8.46 0.51 -8.05
CA LEU A 27 7.65 0.60 -9.27
C LEU A 27 6.18 0.26 -9.03
N ALA A 28 5.89 -0.72 -8.16
CA ALA A 28 4.52 -1.04 -7.80
C ALA A 28 3.80 0.15 -7.14
N PHE A 29 4.44 0.78 -6.16
CA PHE A 29 3.80 1.81 -5.33
C PHE A 29 3.92 3.22 -5.92
N ILE A 30 4.88 3.48 -6.80
CA ILE A 30 4.97 4.73 -7.58
C ILE A 30 3.61 4.97 -8.28
N GLN A 31 3.06 3.97 -8.97
CA GLN A 31 1.83 4.13 -9.75
C GLN A 31 0.57 4.15 -8.88
N VAL A 32 0.53 3.37 -7.79
CA VAL A 32 -0.65 3.30 -6.91
C VAL A 32 -1.02 4.68 -6.37
N TYR A 33 -0.01 5.42 -5.91
CA TYR A 33 -0.25 6.64 -5.15
C TYR A 33 0.07 7.94 -5.91
N ALA A 34 0.66 7.88 -7.10
CA ALA A 34 1.05 9.07 -7.89
C ALA A 34 -0.07 10.11 -8.03
N ILE A 35 -1.30 9.66 -8.30
CA ILE A 35 -2.45 10.54 -8.55
C ILE A 35 -2.80 11.45 -7.35
N GLN A 36 -2.44 11.06 -6.11
CA GLN A 36 -2.91 11.79 -4.92
C GLN A 36 -2.45 13.25 -4.87
N SER A 37 -1.25 13.57 -5.36
CA SER A 37 -0.73 14.94 -5.39
C SER A 37 -1.38 15.85 -6.44
N VAL A 38 -2.11 15.29 -7.39
CA VAL A 38 -2.72 16.02 -8.51
C VAL A 38 -4.25 15.95 -8.53
N LEU A 39 -4.85 15.39 -7.48
CA LEU A 39 -6.31 15.30 -7.37
C LEU A 39 -7.02 16.64 -7.53
N PRO A 40 -6.56 17.77 -6.95
CA PRO A 40 -7.21 19.06 -7.14
C PRO A 40 -7.26 19.48 -8.61
N VAL A 41 -6.15 19.34 -9.33
CA VAL A 41 -6.05 19.68 -10.77
C VAL A 41 -7.03 18.83 -11.60
N LEU A 42 -7.08 17.51 -11.33
CA LEU A 42 -7.99 16.61 -12.03
C LEU A 42 -9.46 16.88 -11.67
N MET A 43 -9.74 17.23 -10.41
CA MET A 43 -11.08 17.59 -9.95
C MET A 43 -11.61 18.83 -10.70
N GLN A 44 -10.77 19.84 -10.88
CA GLN A 44 -11.12 21.05 -11.63
C GLN A 44 -11.31 20.74 -13.12
N GLU A 45 -10.40 19.99 -13.75
CA GLU A 45 -10.45 19.72 -15.19
C GLU A 45 -11.65 18.85 -15.59
N PHE A 46 -11.97 17.83 -14.80
CA PHE A 46 -13.11 16.95 -15.07
C PHE A 46 -14.42 17.43 -14.47
N HIS A 47 -14.45 18.60 -13.81
CA HIS A 47 -15.62 19.10 -13.08
C HIS A 47 -16.24 18.03 -12.16
N ALA A 48 -15.37 17.22 -11.53
CA ALA A 48 -15.77 16.10 -10.72
C ALA A 48 -16.00 16.50 -9.27
N SER A 49 -16.91 15.80 -8.57
CA SER A 49 -17.08 15.96 -7.13
C SER A 49 -15.88 15.37 -6.36
N ALA A 50 -15.72 15.77 -5.10
CA ALA A 50 -14.65 15.28 -4.24
C ALA A 50 -14.69 13.76 -4.05
N ALA A 51 -15.88 13.17 -3.88
CA ALA A 51 -16.05 11.73 -3.79
C ALA A 51 -15.69 11.03 -5.10
N THR A 52 -16.09 11.59 -6.24
CA THR A 52 -15.80 11.02 -7.56
C THR A 52 -14.29 11.02 -7.83
N ILE A 53 -13.60 12.14 -7.59
CA ILE A 53 -12.15 12.21 -7.84
C ILE A 53 -11.39 11.35 -6.82
N GLY A 54 -11.77 11.33 -5.56
CA GLY A 54 -11.19 10.47 -4.53
C GLY A 54 -11.37 8.97 -4.85
N SER A 55 -12.50 8.59 -5.48
CA SER A 55 -12.75 7.22 -5.92
C SER A 55 -11.72 6.70 -6.93
N THR A 56 -11.04 7.59 -7.67
CA THR A 56 -9.98 7.21 -8.62
C THR A 56 -8.72 6.68 -7.90
N VAL A 57 -8.45 7.14 -6.68
CA VAL A 57 -7.44 6.53 -5.79
C VAL A 57 -7.94 5.16 -5.33
N GLY A 58 -9.20 5.10 -4.91
CA GLY A 58 -9.87 3.88 -4.47
C GLY A 58 -9.91 2.80 -5.55
N ALA A 59 -10.10 3.16 -6.82
CA ALA A 59 -10.17 2.22 -7.94
C ALA A 59 -8.94 1.31 -8.02
N THR A 60 -7.73 1.90 -7.92
CA THR A 60 -6.49 1.12 -7.90
C THR A 60 -6.43 0.20 -6.68
N ILE A 61 -6.80 0.71 -5.51
CA ILE A 61 -6.77 -0.02 -4.25
C ILE A 61 -7.80 -1.17 -4.25
N LEU A 62 -8.99 -0.94 -4.81
CA LEU A 62 -10.01 -1.97 -4.99
C LEU A 62 -9.52 -3.11 -5.87
N ALA A 63 -8.90 -2.78 -7.01
CA ALA A 63 -8.34 -3.80 -7.88
C ALA A 63 -7.24 -4.62 -7.17
N VAL A 64 -6.36 -3.98 -6.40
CA VAL A 64 -5.37 -4.68 -5.56
C VAL A 64 -6.07 -5.64 -4.59
N ALA A 65 -7.12 -5.18 -3.88
CA ALA A 65 -7.86 -6.01 -2.94
C ALA A 65 -8.44 -7.26 -3.60
N LEU A 66 -9.09 -7.08 -4.76
CA LEU A 66 -9.76 -8.16 -5.48
C LEU A 66 -8.78 -9.17 -6.11
N THR A 67 -7.62 -8.70 -6.59
CA THR A 67 -6.69 -9.54 -7.36
C THR A 67 -5.59 -10.18 -6.52
N SER A 68 -5.27 -9.62 -5.34
CA SER A 68 -4.20 -10.13 -4.47
C SER A 68 -4.28 -11.62 -4.14
N PRO A 69 -5.44 -12.22 -3.82
CA PRO A 69 -5.53 -13.64 -3.51
C PRO A 69 -5.24 -14.52 -4.73
N PHE A 70 -5.61 -14.05 -5.94
CA PHE A 70 -5.55 -14.86 -7.14
C PHE A 70 -4.20 -14.80 -7.85
N LEU A 71 -3.55 -13.63 -7.88
CA LEU A 71 -2.30 -13.45 -8.63
C LEU A 71 -1.13 -14.22 -8.04
N GLY A 72 -1.12 -14.44 -6.72
CA GLY A 72 -0.18 -15.37 -6.10
C GLY A 72 -0.31 -16.79 -6.67
N MET A 73 -1.55 -17.31 -6.72
CA MET A 73 -1.84 -18.66 -7.26
C MET A 73 -1.55 -18.78 -8.75
N ILE A 74 -1.91 -17.74 -9.54
CA ILE A 74 -1.64 -17.74 -10.99
C ILE A 74 -0.13 -17.75 -11.26
N SER A 75 0.66 -17.02 -10.47
CA SER A 75 2.11 -17.01 -10.60
C SER A 75 2.76 -18.36 -10.32
N ASP A 76 2.09 -19.23 -9.54
CA ASP A 76 2.51 -20.61 -9.30
C ASP A 76 2.45 -21.50 -10.56
N ALA A 77 1.72 -21.08 -11.59
CA ALA A 77 1.62 -21.79 -12.86
C ALA A 77 2.61 -21.27 -13.92
N PHE A 78 2.91 -19.97 -13.93
CA PHE A 78 3.67 -19.33 -15.01
C PHE A 78 5.14 -19.03 -14.69
N GLY A 79 5.56 -19.21 -13.44
CA GLY A 79 6.91 -18.90 -12.98
C GLY A 79 7.07 -17.44 -12.49
N ARG A 80 7.79 -17.27 -11.40
CA ARG A 80 7.85 -16.01 -10.63
C ARG A 80 8.41 -14.84 -11.42
N LYS A 81 9.60 -15.01 -12.04
CA LYS A 81 10.27 -13.91 -12.76
C LYS A 81 9.42 -13.39 -13.92
N ALA A 82 8.92 -14.29 -14.78
CA ALA A 82 8.11 -13.89 -15.94
C ALA A 82 6.86 -13.13 -15.51
N PHE A 83 6.22 -13.57 -14.42
CA PHE A 83 5.03 -12.94 -13.88
C PHE A 83 5.31 -11.55 -13.29
N ILE A 84 6.40 -11.38 -12.50
CA ILE A 84 6.83 -10.08 -11.97
C ILE A 84 7.10 -9.10 -13.12
N VAL A 85 7.93 -9.50 -14.08
CA VAL A 85 8.30 -8.65 -15.22
C VAL A 85 7.06 -8.28 -16.05
N GLY A 86 6.21 -9.26 -16.37
CA GLY A 86 4.96 -9.04 -17.09
C GLY A 86 4.04 -8.07 -16.37
N SER A 87 3.94 -8.15 -15.03
CA SER A 87 3.14 -7.23 -14.23
C SER A 87 3.69 -5.80 -14.24
N VAL A 88 5.02 -5.61 -14.21
CA VAL A 88 5.62 -4.28 -14.32
C VAL A 88 5.41 -3.69 -15.72
N PHE A 89 5.47 -4.48 -16.78
CA PHE A 89 5.12 -4.03 -18.12
C PHE A 89 3.62 -3.70 -18.23
N PHE A 90 2.77 -4.56 -17.65
CA PHE A 90 1.32 -4.35 -17.70
C PHE A 90 0.91 -3.04 -17.01
N ILE A 91 1.50 -2.67 -15.84
CA ILE A 91 1.16 -1.42 -15.15
C ILE A 91 1.55 -0.18 -15.96
N ALA A 92 2.55 -0.27 -16.83
CA ALA A 92 2.99 0.83 -17.69
C ALA A 92 1.95 1.18 -18.77
N ILE A 93 1.20 0.19 -19.26
CA ILE A 93 0.20 0.39 -20.32
C ILE A 93 -0.92 1.35 -19.88
N PRO A 94 -1.69 1.06 -18.81
CA PRO A 94 -2.69 2.01 -18.33
C PRO A 94 -2.08 3.32 -17.86
N THR A 95 -0.83 3.33 -17.36
CA THR A 95 -0.16 4.57 -16.97
C THR A 95 0.08 5.48 -18.18
N LEU A 96 0.55 4.95 -19.29
CA LEU A 96 0.67 5.70 -20.55
C LEU A 96 -0.70 6.14 -21.09
N ALA A 97 -1.70 5.25 -21.04
CA ALA A 97 -3.05 5.56 -21.49
C ALA A 97 -3.70 6.71 -20.71
N LEU A 98 -3.35 6.89 -19.43
CA LEU A 98 -3.82 8.02 -18.61
C LEU A 98 -3.45 9.38 -19.20
N SER A 99 -2.35 9.51 -19.96
CA SER A 99 -1.96 10.75 -20.63
C SER A 99 -2.97 11.22 -21.71
N PHE A 100 -3.81 10.33 -22.21
CA PHE A 100 -4.77 10.59 -23.29
C PHE A 100 -6.22 10.61 -22.82
N VAL A 101 -6.45 10.61 -21.49
CA VAL A 101 -7.80 10.54 -20.94
C VAL A 101 -8.50 11.88 -20.99
N HIS A 102 -9.77 11.88 -21.45
CA HIS A 102 -10.67 13.03 -21.51
C HIS A 102 -11.96 12.82 -20.71
N SER A 103 -12.09 11.72 -19.97
CA SER A 103 -13.28 11.39 -19.18
C SER A 103 -12.88 10.79 -17.84
N ILE A 104 -13.57 11.23 -16.76
CA ILE A 104 -13.37 10.71 -15.42
C ILE A 104 -13.62 9.18 -15.33
N ASN A 105 -14.57 8.65 -16.11
CA ASN A 105 -14.85 7.22 -16.15
C ASN A 105 -13.68 6.42 -16.73
N TRP A 106 -13.06 6.90 -17.80
CA TRP A 106 -11.86 6.25 -18.35
C TRP A 106 -10.67 6.37 -17.38
N LEU A 107 -10.52 7.50 -16.72
CA LEU A 107 -9.51 7.66 -15.67
C LEU A 107 -9.70 6.62 -14.56
N TRP A 108 -10.94 6.42 -14.11
CA TRP A 108 -11.27 5.43 -13.08
C TRP A 108 -10.92 4.00 -13.53
N TRP A 109 -11.31 3.59 -14.73
CA TRP A 109 -11.05 2.24 -15.24
C TRP A 109 -9.57 1.98 -15.50
N LEU A 110 -8.81 2.95 -15.98
CA LEU A 110 -7.36 2.81 -16.15
C LEU A 110 -6.65 2.75 -14.79
N ARG A 111 -7.12 3.48 -13.80
CA ARG A 111 -6.65 3.36 -12.42
C ARG A 111 -6.94 1.97 -11.84
N PHE A 112 -8.12 1.42 -12.09
CA PHE A 112 -8.46 0.05 -11.72
C PHE A 112 -7.54 -0.95 -12.42
N ALA A 113 -7.29 -0.80 -13.71
CA ALA A 113 -6.38 -1.65 -14.48
C ALA A 113 -4.94 -1.61 -13.91
N GLN A 114 -4.42 -0.44 -13.51
CA GLN A 114 -3.14 -0.35 -12.81
C GLN A 114 -3.10 -1.22 -11.54
N GLY A 115 -4.18 -1.20 -10.76
CA GLY A 115 -4.28 -1.96 -9.52
C GLY A 115 -4.24 -3.48 -9.71
N ILE A 116 -4.74 -3.99 -10.84
CA ILE A 116 -4.66 -5.42 -11.18
C ILE A 116 -3.21 -5.92 -11.21
N ALA A 117 -2.29 -5.12 -11.72
CA ALA A 117 -0.88 -5.51 -11.85
C ALA A 117 -0.11 -5.53 -10.53
N VAL A 118 -0.52 -4.72 -9.56
CA VAL A 118 0.25 -4.49 -8.32
C VAL A 118 0.56 -5.76 -7.53
N PRO A 119 -0.41 -6.66 -7.26
CA PRO A 119 -0.10 -7.90 -6.53
C PRO A 119 0.81 -8.85 -7.31
N GLY A 120 0.76 -8.80 -8.66
CA GLY A 120 1.69 -9.54 -9.51
C GLY A 120 3.15 -9.10 -9.33
N ILE A 121 3.36 -7.87 -8.88
CA ILE A 121 4.69 -7.37 -8.51
C ILE A 121 4.96 -7.70 -7.02
N THR A 122 4.08 -7.28 -6.11
CA THR A 122 4.35 -7.26 -4.67
C THR A 122 4.26 -8.65 -4.04
N VAL A 123 3.16 -9.37 -4.24
CA VAL A 123 2.93 -10.70 -3.67
C VAL A 123 3.90 -11.71 -4.28
N VAL A 124 4.06 -11.65 -5.61
CA VAL A 124 4.90 -12.60 -6.34
C VAL A 124 6.38 -12.38 -6.06
N LEU A 125 6.85 -11.12 -5.91
CA LEU A 125 8.23 -10.85 -5.54
C LEU A 125 8.55 -11.37 -4.14
N LEU A 126 7.64 -11.21 -3.17
CA LEU A 126 7.84 -11.77 -1.82
C LEU A 126 7.95 -13.30 -1.85
N ALA A 127 7.10 -13.97 -2.64
CA ALA A 127 7.19 -15.43 -2.83
C ALA A 127 8.52 -15.82 -3.49
N TYR A 128 8.92 -15.12 -4.56
CA TYR A 128 10.20 -15.32 -5.23
C TYR A 128 11.39 -15.20 -4.26
N LEU A 129 11.42 -14.12 -3.46
CA LEU A 129 12.49 -13.90 -2.48
C LEU A 129 12.51 -14.99 -1.40
N GLY A 130 11.33 -15.49 -1.00
CA GLY A 130 11.19 -16.56 -0.01
C GLY A 130 11.66 -17.91 -0.51
N GLU A 131 11.46 -18.22 -1.80
CA GLU A 131 11.80 -19.48 -2.45
C GLU A 131 13.28 -19.55 -2.87
N GLU A 132 13.77 -18.47 -3.51
CA GLU A 132 15.12 -18.47 -4.11
C GLU A 132 16.24 -18.22 -3.10
N PHE A 133 15.97 -17.46 -2.04
CA PHE A 133 16.99 -17.04 -1.08
C PHE A 133 16.71 -17.57 0.33
N SER A 134 17.78 -17.75 1.12
CA SER A 134 17.70 -18.25 2.49
C SER A 134 18.53 -17.40 3.47
N GLY A 135 18.30 -17.62 4.77
CA GLY A 135 19.09 -17.00 5.84
C GLY A 135 19.15 -15.47 5.75
N ASN A 136 20.31 -14.90 6.01
CA ASN A 136 20.54 -13.45 6.06
C ASN A 136 20.31 -12.75 4.71
N THR A 137 20.55 -13.45 3.58
CA THR A 137 20.33 -12.89 2.23
C THR A 137 18.85 -12.61 2.01
N ARG A 138 17.98 -13.56 2.34
CA ARG A 138 16.52 -13.37 2.27
C ARG A 138 16.05 -12.19 3.11
N ILE A 139 16.50 -12.12 4.38
CA ILE A 139 16.13 -11.04 5.30
C ILE A 139 16.53 -9.67 4.72
N LYS A 140 17.75 -9.55 4.23
CA LYS A 140 18.24 -8.31 3.61
C LYS A 140 17.43 -7.92 2.38
N LEU A 141 17.17 -8.83 1.45
CA LEU A 141 16.41 -8.53 0.24
C LEU A 141 14.95 -8.16 0.55
N MET A 142 14.30 -8.83 1.51
CA MET A 142 12.96 -8.43 1.98
C MET A 142 12.95 -7.03 2.60
N SER A 143 13.99 -6.67 3.35
CA SER A 143 14.12 -5.31 3.91
C SER A 143 14.28 -4.26 2.81
N PHE A 144 15.10 -4.53 1.78
CA PHE A 144 15.22 -3.62 0.63
C PHE A 144 13.95 -3.52 -0.19
N TYR A 145 13.21 -4.62 -0.35
CA TYR A 145 11.88 -4.60 -0.95
C TYR A 145 10.94 -3.66 -0.20
N VAL A 146 10.83 -3.81 1.14
CA VAL A 146 9.98 -2.93 1.97
C VAL A 146 10.42 -1.47 1.88
N SER A 147 11.72 -1.19 1.93
CA SER A 147 12.24 0.16 1.72
C SER A 147 11.86 0.71 0.35
N GLY A 148 11.92 -0.14 -0.69
CA GLY A 148 11.48 0.19 -2.05
C GLY A 148 10.00 0.58 -2.10
N THR A 149 9.12 -0.17 -1.43
CA THR A 149 7.68 0.13 -1.44
C THR A 149 7.37 1.49 -0.80
N VAL A 150 8.01 1.82 0.34
CA VAL A 150 7.85 3.12 1.01
C VAL A 150 8.40 4.25 0.15
N LEU A 151 9.61 4.06 -0.40
CA LEU A 151 10.25 5.03 -1.27
C LEU A 151 9.41 5.26 -2.54
N GLY A 152 8.88 4.20 -3.15
CA GLY A 152 8.01 4.27 -4.31
C GLY A 152 6.73 5.04 -4.02
N GLY A 153 6.09 4.77 -2.89
CA GLY A 153 4.91 5.50 -2.45
C GLY A 153 5.14 7.00 -2.29
N PHE A 154 6.29 7.41 -1.78
CA PHE A 154 6.69 8.82 -1.69
C PHE A 154 7.06 9.39 -3.07
N LEU A 155 7.99 8.73 -3.80
CA LEU A 155 8.48 9.21 -5.08
C LEU A 155 7.38 9.34 -6.13
N GLY A 156 6.38 8.45 -6.13
CA GLY A 156 5.25 8.55 -7.05
C GLY A 156 4.51 9.86 -6.91
N ARG A 157 4.18 10.27 -5.68
CA ARG A 157 3.52 11.53 -5.39
C ARG A 157 4.42 12.73 -5.66
N PHE A 158 5.69 12.61 -5.24
CA PHE A 158 6.69 13.66 -5.41
C PHE A 158 6.93 13.97 -6.89
N LEU A 159 7.27 12.96 -7.69
CA LEU A 159 7.51 13.15 -9.12
C LEU A 159 6.26 13.64 -9.84
N MET A 160 5.09 13.06 -9.53
CA MET A 160 3.84 13.45 -10.18
C MET A 160 3.48 14.91 -9.89
N GLY A 161 3.63 15.36 -8.64
CA GLY A 161 3.35 16.74 -8.27
C GLY A 161 4.27 17.73 -8.98
N TYR A 162 5.59 17.52 -8.94
CA TYR A 162 6.56 18.39 -9.59
C TYR A 162 6.44 18.40 -11.12
N LEU A 163 6.27 17.22 -11.74
CA LEU A 163 6.07 17.14 -13.18
C LEU A 163 4.77 17.81 -13.61
N THR A 164 3.72 17.73 -12.80
CA THR A 164 2.44 18.39 -13.11
C THR A 164 2.55 19.90 -13.08
N ASP A 165 3.20 20.49 -12.08
CA ASP A 165 3.41 21.93 -12.02
C ASP A 165 4.30 22.43 -13.17
N PHE A 166 5.25 21.61 -13.64
CA PHE A 166 6.19 22.00 -14.70
C PHE A 166 5.62 21.83 -16.11
N MET A 167 4.88 20.75 -16.39
CA MET A 167 4.47 20.39 -17.76
C MET A 167 3.02 19.90 -17.89
N GLY A 168 2.27 19.88 -16.78
CA GLY A 168 0.91 19.37 -16.74
C GLY A 168 0.83 17.85 -16.48
N TRP A 169 -0.33 17.43 -15.92
CA TRP A 169 -0.52 16.06 -15.44
C TRP A 169 -0.50 14.99 -16.55
N ARG A 170 -0.89 15.33 -17.80
CA ARG A 170 -0.84 14.39 -18.93
C ARG A 170 0.60 14.00 -19.27
N GLN A 171 1.48 14.99 -19.41
CA GLN A 171 2.90 14.77 -19.65
C GLN A 171 3.57 14.09 -18.46
N ALA A 172 3.13 14.40 -17.24
CA ALA A 172 3.59 13.72 -16.04
C ALA A 172 3.27 12.22 -16.09
N PHE A 173 2.05 11.80 -16.44
CA PHE A 173 1.71 10.39 -16.63
C PHE A 173 2.49 9.72 -17.77
N LEU A 174 2.77 10.44 -18.86
CA LEU A 174 3.61 9.91 -19.95
C LEU A 174 5.01 9.58 -19.42
N ILE A 175 5.65 10.50 -18.69
CA ILE A 175 6.97 10.28 -18.09
C ILE A 175 6.92 9.13 -17.08
N MET A 176 5.90 9.06 -16.22
CA MET A 176 5.73 7.99 -15.26
C MET A 176 5.57 6.62 -15.95
N GLY A 177 4.89 6.57 -17.09
CA GLY A 177 4.77 5.37 -17.92
C GLY A 177 6.13 4.96 -18.52
N ILE A 178 6.92 5.91 -19.01
CA ILE A 178 8.28 5.66 -19.52
C ILE A 178 9.19 5.15 -18.40
N ILE A 179 9.11 5.73 -17.20
CA ILE A 179 9.85 5.25 -16.02
C ILE A 179 9.46 3.80 -15.70
N SER A 180 8.16 3.45 -15.79
CA SER A 180 7.70 2.08 -15.55
C SER A 180 8.22 1.10 -16.58
N ILE A 181 8.24 1.46 -17.88
CA ILE A 181 8.84 0.62 -18.95
C ILE A 181 10.35 0.44 -18.71
N SER A 182 11.06 1.52 -18.44
CA SER A 182 12.49 1.48 -18.18
C SER A 182 12.81 0.60 -16.97
N GLY A 183 12.00 0.73 -15.92
CA GLY A 183 12.08 -0.13 -14.74
C GLY A 183 11.78 -1.59 -15.05
N ALA A 184 10.78 -1.88 -15.89
CA ALA A 184 10.47 -3.24 -16.32
C ALA A 184 11.63 -3.89 -17.09
N VAL A 185 12.27 -3.14 -17.99
CA VAL A 185 13.46 -3.61 -18.70
C VAL A 185 14.63 -3.88 -17.75
N LEU A 186 14.83 -3.01 -16.76
CA LEU A 186 15.85 -3.20 -15.72
C LEU A 186 15.57 -4.48 -14.91
N VAL A 187 14.33 -4.68 -14.47
CA VAL A 187 13.93 -5.88 -13.72
C VAL A 187 14.08 -7.14 -14.58
N TRP A 188 13.66 -7.10 -15.83
CA TRP A 188 13.82 -8.21 -16.77
C TRP A 188 15.29 -8.65 -16.92
N LYS A 189 16.20 -7.70 -17.08
CA LYS A 189 17.63 -7.97 -17.28
C LYS A 189 18.31 -8.48 -16.01
N ASN A 190 18.01 -7.90 -14.83
CA ASN A 190 18.81 -8.11 -13.63
C ASN A 190 18.19 -9.07 -12.61
N LEU A 191 16.85 -9.31 -12.64
CA LEU A 191 16.25 -10.29 -11.75
C LEU A 191 16.63 -11.70 -12.20
N PRO A 192 17.26 -12.54 -11.36
CA PRO A 192 17.59 -13.92 -11.73
C PRO A 192 16.38 -14.76 -12.08
N ALA A 193 16.56 -15.78 -12.92
CA ALA A 193 15.49 -16.74 -13.19
C ALA A 193 15.16 -17.55 -11.93
N SER A 194 13.90 -17.95 -11.78
CA SER A 194 13.48 -18.86 -10.70
C SER A 194 14.07 -20.24 -10.94
N GLN A 195 14.87 -20.73 -9.99
CA GLN A 195 15.52 -22.05 -10.05
C GLN A 195 14.86 -23.07 -9.12
N LYS A 196 14.22 -22.60 -8.04
CA LYS A 196 13.56 -23.45 -7.04
C LYS A 196 12.04 -23.48 -7.16
N PHE A 197 11.52 -22.95 -8.24
CA PHE A 197 10.09 -22.92 -8.51
C PHE A 197 9.58 -24.34 -8.80
N GLU A 198 8.64 -24.81 -7.98
CA GLU A 198 7.85 -26.01 -8.21
C GLU A 198 6.37 -25.62 -8.32
N ALA A 199 5.75 -25.91 -9.45
CA ALA A 199 4.33 -25.70 -9.63
C ALA A 199 3.53 -26.61 -8.69
N LYS A 200 2.80 -26.04 -7.74
CA LYS A 200 1.94 -26.78 -6.80
C LYS A 200 0.52 -26.18 -6.78
N PRO A 201 -0.35 -26.53 -7.73
CA PRO A 201 -1.74 -26.11 -7.69
C PRO A 201 -2.49 -26.90 -6.60
N GLN A 202 -2.68 -26.34 -5.41
CA GLN A 202 -3.53 -26.91 -4.35
C GLN A 202 -4.71 -25.98 -4.04
N ILE A 203 -5.66 -25.87 -4.96
CA ILE A 203 -6.82 -24.99 -4.79
C ILE A 203 -7.83 -25.52 -3.78
N SER A 204 -8.05 -26.83 -3.71
CA SER A 204 -9.04 -27.45 -2.82
C SER A 204 -8.72 -27.28 -1.34
N THR A 205 -7.47 -27.49 -0.94
CA THR A 205 -7.02 -27.32 0.45
C THR A 205 -7.06 -25.85 0.88
N ALA A 206 -6.80 -24.93 -0.04
CA ALA A 206 -6.84 -23.49 0.22
C ALA A 206 -8.25 -23.01 0.58
N LEU A 207 -9.30 -23.53 -0.06
CA LEU A 207 -10.69 -23.16 0.23
C LEU A 207 -11.14 -23.60 1.62
N ILE A 208 -10.78 -24.81 2.05
CA ILE A 208 -11.08 -25.30 3.39
C ILE A 208 -10.36 -24.46 4.45
N THR A 209 -9.08 -24.18 4.23
CA THR A 209 -8.29 -23.33 5.14
C THR A 209 -8.83 -21.91 5.19
N LEU A 210 -9.29 -21.35 4.06
CA LEU A 210 -9.95 -20.04 4.01
C LEU A 210 -11.22 -20.02 4.86
N TRP A 211 -12.06 -21.07 4.75
CA TRP A 211 -13.26 -21.20 5.57
C TRP A 211 -12.94 -21.22 7.06
N HIS A 212 -11.93 -21.96 7.49
CA HIS A 212 -11.46 -21.96 8.88
C HIS A 212 -10.96 -20.58 9.33
N HIS A 213 -10.25 -19.87 8.47
CA HIS A 213 -9.76 -18.50 8.79
C HIS A 213 -10.90 -17.49 8.92
N LEU A 214 -11.97 -17.62 8.13
CA LEU A 214 -13.18 -16.77 8.24
C LEU A 214 -13.97 -16.98 9.53
N HIS A 215 -13.72 -18.06 10.27
CA HIS A 215 -14.30 -18.31 11.59
C HIS A 215 -13.31 -18.09 12.75
N ASN A 216 -12.05 -17.75 12.42
CA ASN A 216 -11.02 -17.48 13.42
C ASN A 216 -11.09 -16.04 13.89
N ARG A 217 -11.54 -15.84 15.15
CA ARG A 217 -11.68 -14.51 15.76
C ARG A 217 -10.41 -13.66 15.74
N TYR A 218 -9.23 -14.28 15.82
CA TYR A 218 -7.95 -13.57 15.80
C TYR A 218 -7.65 -13.00 14.42
N ILE A 219 -7.97 -13.75 13.38
CA ILE A 219 -7.82 -13.31 11.99
C ILE A 219 -8.86 -12.22 11.67
N LEU A 220 -10.12 -12.40 12.08
CA LEU A 220 -11.17 -11.41 11.87
C LEU A 220 -10.85 -10.09 12.58
N ALA A 221 -10.35 -10.13 13.82
CA ALA A 221 -9.92 -8.92 14.53
C ALA A 221 -8.77 -8.20 13.79
N ALA A 222 -7.80 -8.96 13.31
CA ALA A 222 -6.68 -8.39 12.53
C ALA A 222 -7.16 -7.81 11.19
N CYS A 223 -8.09 -8.49 10.49
CA CYS A 223 -8.70 -8.01 9.25
C CYS A 223 -9.47 -6.70 9.47
N ALA A 224 -10.28 -6.62 10.53
CA ALA A 224 -11.03 -5.42 10.88
C ALA A 224 -10.10 -4.25 11.25
N LEU A 225 -9.02 -4.50 11.99
CA LEU A 225 -7.99 -3.50 12.26
C LEU A 225 -7.27 -3.06 10.98
N GLY A 226 -6.88 -4.00 10.12
CA GLY A 226 -6.26 -3.69 8.85
C GLY A 226 -7.15 -2.81 7.97
N PHE A 227 -8.45 -3.09 7.93
CA PHE A 227 -9.45 -2.26 7.26
C PHE A 227 -9.43 -0.83 7.80
N CYS A 228 -9.53 -0.64 9.11
CA CYS A 228 -9.52 0.69 9.74
C CYS A 228 -8.19 1.45 9.49
N VAL A 229 -7.07 0.75 9.47
CA VAL A 229 -5.73 1.31 9.23
C VAL A 229 -5.65 1.95 7.86
N LEU A 230 -5.94 1.20 6.79
CA LEU A 230 -5.82 1.76 5.43
C LEU A 230 -6.97 2.71 5.08
N PHE A 231 -8.16 2.50 5.65
CA PHE A 231 -9.26 3.47 5.59
C PHE A 231 -8.78 4.84 6.05
N SER A 232 -8.18 4.90 7.24
CA SER A 232 -7.73 6.16 7.83
C SER A 232 -6.59 6.79 7.03
N LEU A 233 -5.64 5.98 6.55
CA LEU A 233 -4.50 6.47 5.80
C LEU A 233 -4.91 7.05 4.44
N VAL A 234 -5.68 6.28 3.66
CA VAL A 234 -6.13 6.71 2.33
C VAL A 234 -7.13 7.84 2.44
N GLY A 235 -8.12 7.76 3.33
CA GLY A 235 -9.10 8.82 3.54
C GLY A 235 -8.45 10.14 3.94
N CYS A 236 -7.55 10.11 4.94
CA CYS A 236 -6.87 11.32 5.38
C CYS A 236 -6.06 11.96 4.25
N PHE A 237 -5.13 11.22 3.64
CA PHE A 237 -4.20 11.78 2.66
C PHE A 237 -4.81 12.07 1.29
N THR A 238 -5.96 11.52 0.97
CA THR A 238 -6.71 11.90 -0.23
C THR A 238 -7.38 13.25 -0.05
N TYR A 239 -8.06 13.46 1.07
CA TYR A 239 -8.91 14.66 1.26
C TYR A 239 -8.20 15.82 1.93
N ILE A 240 -7.11 15.60 2.67
CA ILE A 240 -6.27 16.71 3.15
C ILE A 240 -5.64 17.48 1.97
N ASN A 241 -5.33 16.81 0.86
CA ASN A 241 -4.85 17.48 -0.35
C ASN A 241 -5.89 18.42 -0.94
N LEU A 242 -7.16 17.99 -1.03
CA LEU A 242 -8.26 18.83 -1.50
C LEU A 242 -8.52 19.99 -0.55
N TYR A 243 -8.33 19.81 0.75
CA TYR A 243 -8.44 20.86 1.75
C TYR A 243 -7.32 21.89 1.63
N LEU A 244 -6.08 21.45 1.42
CA LEU A 244 -4.92 22.32 1.36
C LEU A 244 -4.74 23.02 0.00
N ASP A 245 -5.43 22.58 -1.05
CA ASP A 245 -5.55 23.29 -2.32
C ASP A 245 -6.49 24.53 -2.23
N GLN A 246 -7.37 24.54 -1.24
CA GLN A 246 -8.33 25.65 -1.04
C GLN A 246 -7.75 26.80 -0.19
N PRO A 247 -8.33 28.00 -0.27
CA PRO A 247 -8.00 29.09 0.66
C PRO A 247 -8.16 28.63 2.13
N PRO A 248 -7.29 29.08 3.02
CA PRO A 248 -6.23 30.08 2.84
C PRO A 248 -4.89 29.52 2.32
N TYR A 249 -4.75 28.22 2.09
CA TYR A 249 -3.45 27.58 1.79
C TYR A 249 -3.05 27.69 0.32
N ASN A 250 -3.96 27.37 -0.61
CA ASN A 250 -3.76 27.41 -2.07
C ASN A 250 -2.45 26.72 -2.51
N LEU A 251 -2.19 25.52 -2.00
CA LEU A 251 -0.96 24.79 -2.30
C LEU A 251 -0.97 24.20 -3.71
N SER A 252 0.13 24.37 -4.46
CA SER A 252 0.32 23.74 -5.77
C SER A 252 0.55 22.22 -5.65
N SER A 253 0.50 21.52 -6.79
CA SER A 253 0.70 20.05 -6.83
C SER A 253 2.04 19.63 -6.24
N SER A 254 3.12 20.39 -6.48
CA SER A 254 4.44 20.10 -5.90
C SER A 254 4.48 20.35 -4.39
N GLN A 255 3.82 21.40 -3.92
CA GLN A 255 3.72 21.68 -2.49
C GLN A 255 2.90 20.60 -1.76
N LEU A 256 1.78 20.18 -2.34
CA LEU A 256 1.00 19.04 -1.86
C LEU A 256 1.82 17.75 -1.85
N ALA A 257 2.61 17.52 -2.91
CA ALA A 257 3.49 16.35 -2.98
C ALA A 257 4.54 16.32 -1.86
N ASN A 258 5.07 17.48 -1.44
CA ASN A 258 6.02 17.58 -0.33
C ASN A 258 5.42 17.14 1.01
N ILE A 259 4.12 17.35 1.23
CA ILE A 259 3.45 16.90 2.46
C ILE A 259 3.57 15.40 2.64
N PHE A 260 3.60 14.63 1.56
CA PHE A 260 3.77 13.18 1.64
C PHE A 260 5.15 12.73 2.15
N ALA A 261 6.13 13.64 2.32
CA ALA A 261 7.37 13.31 3.01
C ALA A 261 7.14 12.80 4.44
N VAL A 262 6.00 13.15 5.07
CA VAL A 262 5.62 12.61 6.38
C VAL A 262 5.47 11.08 6.38
N TYR A 263 5.20 10.46 5.21
CA TYR A 263 5.17 8.99 5.09
C TYR A 263 6.52 8.33 5.38
N LEU A 264 7.63 9.05 5.14
CA LEU A 264 8.98 8.53 5.40
C LEU A 264 9.21 8.26 6.89
N ILE A 265 8.40 8.88 7.77
CA ILE A 265 8.41 8.57 9.20
C ILE A 265 8.11 7.09 9.46
N GLY A 266 7.32 6.44 8.60
CA GLY A 266 7.03 5.01 8.67
C GLY A 266 8.26 4.14 8.64
N MET A 267 9.33 4.56 7.94
CA MET A 267 10.61 3.82 7.90
C MET A 267 11.32 3.80 9.27
N ILE A 268 11.08 4.80 10.10
CA ILE A 268 11.66 4.93 11.45
C ILE A 268 10.73 4.31 12.48
N ILE A 269 9.45 4.63 12.40
CA ILE A 269 8.45 4.26 13.42
C ILE A 269 8.10 2.76 13.35
N THR A 270 8.09 2.14 12.17
CA THR A 270 7.75 0.72 12.03
C THR A 270 8.74 -0.20 12.77
N PRO A 271 10.07 -0.06 12.63
CA PRO A 271 11.01 -0.83 13.45
C PRO A 271 10.92 -0.51 14.95
N LEU A 272 10.65 0.74 15.30
CA LEU A 272 10.52 1.17 16.70
C LEU A 272 9.28 0.55 17.37
N SER A 273 8.21 0.29 16.60
CA SER A 273 6.99 -0.36 17.11
C SER A 273 7.26 -1.72 17.75
N ALA A 274 8.27 -2.47 17.28
CA ALA A 274 8.65 -3.76 17.87
C ALA A 274 9.02 -3.64 19.35
N ARG A 275 9.72 -2.55 19.74
CA ARG A 275 10.07 -2.28 21.15
C ARG A 275 8.83 -2.00 21.99
N LEU A 276 7.85 -1.29 21.43
CA LEU A 276 6.59 -1.00 22.12
C LEU A 276 5.78 -2.28 22.32
N ILE A 277 5.72 -3.14 21.31
CA ILE A 277 5.00 -4.43 21.36
C ILE A 277 5.62 -5.35 22.42
N VAL A 278 6.95 -5.41 22.50
CA VAL A 278 7.65 -6.21 23.50
C VAL A 278 7.39 -5.68 24.92
N LYS A 279 7.40 -4.34 25.10
CA LYS A 279 7.24 -3.70 26.41
C LYS A 279 5.80 -3.71 26.92
N PHE A 280 4.83 -3.42 26.06
CA PHE A 280 3.43 -3.18 26.43
C PHE A 280 2.46 -4.25 25.95
N GLY A 281 2.93 -5.19 25.11
CA GLY A 281 2.08 -6.14 24.41
C GLY A 281 1.31 -5.50 23.23
N THR A 282 0.76 -6.34 22.37
CA THR A 282 0.11 -5.88 21.13
C THR A 282 -1.12 -5.02 21.40
N ASN A 283 -1.97 -5.43 22.35
CA ASN A 283 -3.23 -4.75 22.68
C ASN A 283 -3.00 -3.30 23.12
N LEU A 284 -2.18 -3.07 24.18
CA LEU A 284 -1.94 -1.73 24.70
C LEU A 284 -1.18 -0.87 23.67
N THR A 285 -0.29 -1.46 22.88
CA THR A 285 0.40 -0.76 21.79
C THR A 285 -0.57 -0.23 20.76
N VAL A 286 -1.57 -1.02 20.35
CA VAL A 286 -2.63 -0.57 19.43
C VAL A 286 -3.46 0.56 20.02
N LEU A 287 -3.84 0.47 21.29
CA LEU A 287 -4.59 1.53 21.98
C LEU A 287 -3.81 2.86 22.00
N ILE A 288 -2.55 2.83 22.41
CA ILE A 288 -1.67 4.00 22.42
C ILE A 288 -1.51 4.57 21.01
N ALA A 289 -1.26 3.70 20.03
CA ALA A 289 -1.04 4.11 18.64
C ALA A 289 -2.29 4.76 18.02
N MET A 290 -3.48 4.21 18.25
CA MET A 290 -4.73 4.79 17.75
C MET A 290 -5.07 6.09 18.48
N SER A 291 -4.82 6.19 19.79
CA SER A 291 -4.96 7.46 20.51
C SER A 291 -4.04 8.55 19.94
N LEU A 292 -2.80 8.19 19.62
CA LEU A 292 -1.84 9.10 18.97
C LEU A 292 -2.35 9.53 17.58
N SER A 293 -2.91 8.58 16.81
CA SER A 293 -3.47 8.86 15.49
C SER A 293 -4.70 9.79 15.57
N ILE A 294 -5.62 9.55 16.50
CA ILE A 294 -6.79 10.42 16.76
C ILE A 294 -6.32 11.82 17.13
N LEU A 295 -5.34 11.93 18.03
CA LEU A 295 -4.76 13.23 18.41
C LEU A 295 -4.19 13.94 17.17
N GLY A 296 -3.48 13.22 16.29
CA GLY A 296 -2.99 13.77 15.03
C GLY A 296 -4.14 14.31 14.18
N VAL A 297 -5.22 13.56 13.97
CA VAL A 297 -6.39 14.03 13.19
C VAL A 297 -7.01 15.28 13.83
N LEU A 298 -7.17 15.31 15.15
CA LEU A 298 -7.72 16.48 15.86
C LEU A 298 -6.85 17.74 15.66
N ILE A 299 -5.52 17.59 15.72
CA ILE A 299 -4.59 18.72 15.52
C ILE A 299 -4.65 19.23 14.08
N THR A 300 -5.00 18.41 13.06
CA THR A 300 -5.17 18.90 11.68
C THR A 300 -6.32 19.90 11.52
N LEU A 301 -7.20 20.07 12.51
CA LEU A 301 -8.25 21.08 12.51
C LEU A 301 -7.71 22.49 12.87
N MET A 302 -6.46 22.59 13.29
CA MET A 302 -5.78 23.88 13.51
C MET A 302 -5.32 24.47 12.18
N HIS A 303 -5.29 25.81 12.08
CA HIS A 303 -5.03 26.48 10.82
C HIS A 303 -3.56 26.58 10.36
N PRO A 304 -2.52 26.67 11.24
CA PRO A 304 -1.15 26.82 10.76
C PRO A 304 -0.68 25.59 9.97
N LEU A 305 -0.20 25.79 8.73
CA LEU A 305 0.23 24.70 7.83
C LEU A 305 1.27 23.77 8.46
N TRP A 306 2.29 24.33 9.14
CA TRP A 306 3.32 23.53 9.80
C TRP A 306 2.74 22.62 10.91
N VAL A 307 1.67 23.08 11.60
CA VAL A 307 0.96 22.28 12.61
C VAL A 307 0.24 21.11 11.93
N ILE A 308 -0.41 21.36 10.80
CA ILE A 308 -1.07 20.29 10.01
C ILE A 308 -0.05 19.24 9.56
N VAL A 309 1.12 19.65 9.06
CA VAL A 309 2.17 18.73 8.62
C VAL A 309 2.68 17.89 9.81
N LEU A 310 2.91 18.51 10.97
CA LEU A 310 3.29 17.78 12.20
C LEU A 310 2.18 16.82 12.63
N ALA A 311 0.93 17.25 12.58
CA ALA A 311 -0.24 16.45 12.91
C ALA A 311 -0.38 15.22 12.02
N LEU A 312 -0.14 15.36 10.72
CA LEU A 312 -0.11 14.25 9.77
C LEU A 312 1.03 13.26 10.08
N ALA A 313 2.19 13.74 10.53
CA ALA A 313 3.28 12.87 10.97
C ALA A 313 2.91 12.08 12.23
N ILE A 314 2.24 12.72 13.20
CA ILE A 314 1.74 12.09 14.43
C ILE A 314 0.68 11.04 14.07
N MET A 315 -0.30 11.39 13.24
CA MET A 315 -1.35 10.49 12.78
C MET A 315 -0.77 9.27 12.06
N SER A 316 0.14 9.50 11.11
CA SER A 316 0.80 8.43 10.35
C SER A 316 1.60 7.50 11.24
N SER A 317 2.28 8.04 12.26
CA SER A 317 3.03 7.24 13.23
C SER A 317 2.12 6.26 13.97
N GLY A 318 0.95 6.70 14.45
CA GLY A 318 -0.05 5.83 15.07
C GLY A 318 -0.55 4.73 14.13
N ILE A 319 -0.82 5.08 12.87
CA ILE A 319 -1.26 4.13 11.84
C ILE A 319 -0.17 3.07 11.57
N PHE A 320 1.09 3.45 11.36
CA PHE A 320 2.18 2.51 11.07
C PHE A 320 2.49 1.60 12.27
N ILE A 321 2.42 2.11 13.50
CA ILE A 321 2.55 1.28 14.71
C ILE A 321 1.43 0.24 14.77
N THR A 322 0.18 0.64 14.52
CA THR A 322 -0.97 -0.27 14.52
C THR A 322 -0.86 -1.33 13.43
N GLN A 323 -0.46 -0.95 12.21
CA GLN A 323 -0.23 -1.89 11.11
C GLN A 323 0.81 -2.95 11.48
N SER A 324 1.96 -2.52 11.99
CA SER A 324 3.03 -3.42 12.44
C SER A 324 2.58 -4.35 13.57
N SER A 325 1.83 -3.81 14.54
CA SER A 325 1.28 -4.57 15.66
C SER A 325 0.28 -5.64 15.18
N THR A 326 -0.55 -5.31 14.20
CA THR A 326 -1.54 -6.23 13.65
C THR A 326 -0.89 -7.39 12.88
N ILE A 327 0.14 -7.11 12.08
CA ILE A 327 0.91 -8.14 11.36
C ILE A 327 1.62 -9.06 12.35
N THR A 328 2.22 -8.51 13.40
CA THR A 328 2.86 -9.27 14.48
C THR A 328 1.84 -10.15 15.21
N TYR A 329 0.64 -9.65 15.46
CA TYR A 329 -0.44 -10.38 16.10
C TYR A 329 -0.89 -11.60 15.26
N ILE A 330 -1.05 -11.44 13.94
CA ILE A 330 -1.35 -12.55 13.03
C ILE A 330 -0.26 -13.62 13.14
N SER A 331 1.00 -13.20 13.04
CA SER A 331 2.15 -14.13 13.07
C SER A 331 2.26 -14.91 14.38
N ALA A 332 1.80 -14.33 15.50
CA ALA A 332 1.84 -14.95 16.82
C ALA A 332 0.65 -15.92 17.08
N ASN A 333 -0.51 -15.67 16.46
CA ASN A 333 -1.74 -16.42 16.76
C ASN A 333 -2.19 -17.38 15.65
N VAL A 334 -1.51 -17.37 14.49
CA VAL A 334 -1.81 -18.27 13.36
C VAL A 334 -0.63 -19.19 13.12
N THR A 335 -0.83 -20.49 13.35
CA THR A 335 0.20 -21.53 13.15
C THR A 335 0.09 -22.18 11.77
N GLU A 336 -1.12 -22.42 11.29
CA GLU A 336 -1.41 -23.07 10.02
C GLU A 336 -1.93 -22.06 8.99
N GLY A 337 -1.61 -22.27 7.71
CA GLY A 337 -2.10 -21.43 6.62
C GLY A 337 -1.73 -19.94 6.73
N ARG A 338 -0.58 -19.60 7.29
CA ARG A 338 -0.12 -18.21 7.53
C ARG A 338 -0.17 -17.35 6.28
N SER A 339 0.16 -17.92 5.13
CA SER A 339 0.14 -17.21 3.86
C SER A 339 -1.29 -16.76 3.50
N LEU A 340 -2.27 -17.67 3.68
CA LEU A 340 -3.67 -17.39 3.39
C LEU A 340 -4.27 -16.39 4.40
N ALA A 341 -3.91 -16.51 5.69
CA ALA A 341 -4.31 -15.53 6.73
C ALA A 341 -3.78 -14.13 6.41
N SER A 342 -2.52 -14.03 5.96
CA SER A 342 -1.93 -12.76 5.52
C SER A 342 -2.63 -12.23 4.25
N GLY A 343 -2.97 -13.11 3.32
CA GLY A 343 -3.72 -12.75 2.11
C GLY A 343 -5.10 -12.15 2.45
N LEU A 344 -5.84 -12.80 3.37
CA LEU A 344 -7.14 -12.31 3.85
C LEU A 344 -7.00 -10.96 4.57
N TYR A 345 -5.97 -10.81 5.40
CA TYR A 345 -5.65 -9.53 6.04
C TYR A 345 -5.42 -8.42 5.01
N TYR A 346 -4.57 -8.66 4.00
CA TYR A 346 -4.29 -7.63 2.98
C TYR A 346 -5.51 -7.33 2.10
N MET A 347 -6.35 -8.32 1.80
CA MET A 347 -7.61 -8.09 1.11
C MET A 347 -8.51 -7.12 1.89
N CYS A 348 -8.71 -7.37 3.21
CA CYS A 348 -9.48 -6.48 4.07
C CYS A 348 -8.81 -5.10 4.25
N TYR A 349 -7.49 -5.07 4.37
CA TYR A 349 -6.70 -3.85 4.46
C TYR A 349 -6.93 -2.95 3.24
N TYR A 350 -6.81 -3.48 2.03
CA TYR A 350 -7.06 -2.72 0.81
C TYR A 350 -8.54 -2.38 0.61
N ALA A 351 -9.47 -3.26 1.01
CA ALA A 351 -10.91 -2.93 1.03
C ALA A 351 -11.20 -1.72 1.92
N GLY A 352 -10.51 -1.61 3.07
CA GLY A 352 -10.58 -0.44 3.93
C GLY A 352 -10.11 0.84 3.23
N GLY A 353 -9.00 0.78 2.49
CA GLY A 353 -8.51 1.93 1.72
C GLY A 353 -9.49 2.40 0.64
N PHE A 354 -10.13 1.46 -0.06
CA PHE A 354 -11.21 1.78 -1.00
C PHE A 354 -12.40 2.44 -0.30
N ALA A 355 -12.88 1.85 0.80
CA ALA A 355 -13.97 2.43 1.59
C ALA A 355 -13.61 3.84 2.11
N GLY A 356 -12.37 4.04 2.57
CA GLY A 356 -11.86 5.33 3.01
C GLY A 356 -11.88 6.40 1.91
N SER A 357 -11.52 6.01 0.68
CA SER A 357 -11.57 6.92 -0.46
C SER A 357 -12.99 7.36 -0.83
N LEU A 358 -13.99 6.52 -0.59
CA LEU A 358 -15.40 6.84 -0.88
C LEU A 358 -16.08 7.58 0.27
N LEU A 359 -16.05 7.01 1.48
CA LEU A 359 -16.81 7.55 2.62
C LEU A 359 -16.26 8.89 3.09
N CYS A 360 -14.92 9.06 3.10
CA CYS A 360 -14.34 10.36 3.38
C CYS A 360 -14.65 11.39 2.28
N GLY A 361 -14.89 10.95 1.04
CA GLY A 361 -15.32 11.82 -0.05
C GLY A 361 -16.69 12.42 0.17
N HIS A 362 -17.66 11.59 0.48
CA HIS A 362 -19.01 12.06 0.83
C HIS A 362 -19.00 12.92 2.10
N ALA A 363 -18.17 12.59 3.09
CA ALA A 363 -18.00 13.44 4.26
C ALA A 363 -17.39 14.80 3.89
N PHE A 364 -16.40 14.82 3.00
CA PHE A 364 -15.79 16.06 2.53
C PHE A 364 -16.78 16.94 1.75
N GLU A 365 -17.64 16.36 0.91
CA GLU A 365 -18.72 17.07 0.23
C GLU A 365 -19.76 17.65 1.18
N SER A 366 -20.06 16.98 2.29
CA SER A 366 -21.08 17.40 3.25
C SER A 366 -20.63 18.51 4.21
N GLY A 367 -19.35 18.59 4.55
CA GLY A 367 -18.84 19.55 5.53
C GLY A 367 -17.32 19.70 5.54
N GLY A 368 -16.67 19.52 4.39
CA GLY A 368 -15.24 19.76 4.18
C GLY A 368 -14.35 18.85 5.06
N TRP A 369 -13.19 19.40 5.40
CA TRP A 369 -12.20 18.68 6.21
C TRP A 369 -12.72 18.29 7.60
N PHE A 370 -13.57 19.13 8.21
CA PHE A 370 -14.12 18.84 9.54
C PHE A 370 -14.92 17.54 9.56
N MET A 371 -15.86 17.34 8.62
CA MET A 371 -16.65 16.11 8.55
C MET A 371 -15.81 14.91 8.17
N THR A 372 -14.80 15.10 7.32
CA THR A 372 -13.80 14.06 7.03
C THR A 372 -13.06 13.63 8.29
N ALA A 373 -12.63 14.59 9.12
CA ALA A 373 -11.96 14.30 10.39
C ALA A 373 -12.88 13.53 11.36
N VAL A 374 -14.17 13.87 11.42
CA VAL A 374 -15.16 13.12 12.23
C VAL A 374 -15.25 11.66 11.79
N VAL A 375 -15.34 11.40 10.50
CA VAL A 375 -15.38 10.02 9.96
C VAL A 375 -14.08 9.28 10.29
N LEU A 376 -12.93 9.91 10.09
CA LEU A 376 -11.62 9.32 10.41
C LEU A 376 -11.51 8.96 11.89
N ILE A 377 -11.88 9.87 12.79
CA ILE A 377 -11.87 9.63 14.24
C ILE A 377 -12.82 8.50 14.61
N SER A 378 -14.02 8.45 14.03
CA SER A 378 -15.00 7.38 14.28
C SER A 378 -14.46 6.00 13.92
N VAL A 379 -13.78 5.87 12.77
CA VAL A 379 -13.16 4.61 12.36
C VAL A 379 -11.95 4.26 13.23
N GLN A 380 -11.17 5.25 13.67
CA GLN A 380 -10.05 5.03 14.58
C GLN A 380 -10.50 4.64 16.00
N LEU A 381 -11.62 5.18 16.49
CA LEU A 381 -12.27 4.73 17.72
C LEU A 381 -12.76 3.29 17.59
N LEU A 382 -13.35 2.92 16.46
CA LEU A 382 -13.72 1.52 16.18
C LEU A 382 -12.47 0.63 16.20
N ALA A 383 -11.36 1.06 15.62
CA ALA A 383 -10.09 0.33 15.68
C ALA A 383 -9.58 0.16 17.11
N MET A 384 -9.73 1.17 17.97
CA MET A 384 -9.41 1.07 19.40
C MET A 384 -10.28 0.04 20.11
N LEU A 385 -11.58 0.01 19.85
CA LEU A 385 -12.50 -0.99 20.42
C LEU A 385 -12.10 -2.41 19.98
N ILE A 386 -11.83 -2.61 18.70
CA ILE A 386 -11.37 -3.91 18.17
C ILE A 386 -10.06 -4.33 18.84
N GLY A 387 -9.07 -3.45 18.88
CA GLY A 387 -7.79 -3.71 19.54
C GLY A 387 -7.93 -3.98 21.04
N GLY A 388 -8.77 -3.21 21.72
CA GLY A 388 -8.98 -3.32 23.16
C GLY A 388 -9.75 -4.58 23.59
N VAL A 389 -10.73 -5.01 22.79
CA VAL A 389 -11.63 -6.12 23.15
C VAL A 389 -11.19 -7.44 22.52
N LEU A 390 -10.99 -7.45 21.20
CA LEU A 390 -10.81 -8.69 20.45
C LEU A 390 -9.35 -9.21 20.45
N MET A 391 -8.36 -8.31 20.63
CA MET A 391 -6.96 -8.72 20.71
C MET A 391 -6.48 -9.03 22.13
N ARG A 392 -7.33 -8.94 23.15
CA ARG A 392 -6.98 -9.31 24.52
C ARG A 392 -6.65 -10.81 24.58
N LYS A 393 -5.45 -11.17 25.05
CA LYS A 393 -5.19 -12.54 25.49
C LYS A 393 -6.16 -12.83 26.63
N LYS A 394 -6.89 -13.93 26.56
CA LYS A 394 -7.50 -14.48 27.78
C LYS A 394 -6.34 -14.84 28.72
N ALA A 395 -6.35 -14.22 29.90
CA ALA A 395 -5.46 -14.57 30.99
C ALA A 395 -5.65 -16.05 31.36
#